data_202da9cee6c31ba893c13a4b6c45e7be
#
_entry.id   202da9cee6c31ba893c13a4b6c45e7be
#
_cell.length_a   1.000
_cell.length_b   1.000
_cell.length_c   1.000
_cell.angle_alpha   90.00
_cell.angle_beta   90.00
_cell.angle_gamma   90.00
#
_symmetry.space_group_name_H-M   'P 1'
#
loop_
_entity.id
_entity.type
_entity.pdbx_description
1 polymer ?
#
loop_
_entity_poly.entity_id
_entity_poly.type
_entity_poly.pdbx_seq_one_letter_code
_entity_poly.pdbx_strand_id
1 'polypeptide(L)'
;MRRQSRSHVVRSQLVFRMLDIEKNRSAQKYSSGEMARRMLWTLVQPLFRLSPRPCFAWRRFLLRCFGAKVGRNVHVYPSATIYFPWNLDVEEESAIGDYAFIYNLGRVTIGARATISHRAHLCAGTHDHTRSDFLLLRPPITIGAEAWICADAFVGPGVAIGEGAIVGAGSVVMKDVKPWVIVVGNPARESKRREITQ
;
A
#
# COMPACT_ATOMS: atom_id res chain seq x y z
N MET A 1 -39.83 11.63 -57.54
CA MET A 1 -38.66 10.86 -57.09
C MET A 1 -38.18 11.38 -55.77
N ARG A 2 -38.55 10.72 -54.67
CA ARG A 2 -38.08 11.05 -53.33
C ARG A 2 -37.09 9.96 -52.89
N ARG A 3 -35.81 10.33 -52.74
CA ARG A 3 -34.76 9.45 -52.17
C ARG A 3 -34.94 9.38 -50.66
N GLN A 4 -35.29 8.23 -50.14
CA GLN A 4 -35.23 7.93 -48.69
C GLN A 4 -33.78 7.69 -48.30
N SER A 5 -33.24 8.57 -47.47
CA SER A 5 -31.97 8.40 -46.75
C SER A 5 -32.20 7.39 -45.63
N ARG A 6 -31.63 6.19 -45.78
CA ARG A 6 -31.55 5.21 -44.67
C ARG A 6 -30.40 5.60 -43.73
N SER A 7 -30.71 6.22 -42.64
CA SER A 7 -29.79 6.40 -41.53
C SER A 7 -29.54 5.04 -40.87
N HIS A 8 -28.37 4.48 -41.07
CA HIS A 8 -27.89 3.35 -40.28
C HIS A 8 -27.58 3.82 -38.89
N VAL A 9 -28.50 3.63 -37.94
CA VAL A 9 -28.26 3.71 -36.50
C VAL A 9 -27.47 2.47 -36.14
N VAL A 10 -26.14 2.64 -35.98
CA VAL A 10 -25.29 1.62 -35.34
C VAL A 10 -25.64 1.59 -33.86
N ARG A 11 -26.53 0.68 -33.49
CA ARG A 11 -26.75 0.30 -32.11
C ARG A 11 -25.47 -0.41 -31.61
N SER A 12 -24.61 0.30 -30.92
CA SER A 12 -23.57 -0.32 -30.09
C SER A 12 -24.26 -1.18 -29.03
N GLN A 13 -24.31 -2.47 -29.28
CA GLN A 13 -24.72 -3.43 -28.23
C GLN A 13 -23.66 -3.40 -27.15
N LEU A 14 -23.92 -2.70 -26.05
CA LEU A 14 -23.23 -2.87 -24.78
C LEU A 14 -23.52 -4.30 -24.33
N VAL A 15 -22.63 -5.21 -24.66
CA VAL A 15 -22.63 -6.56 -24.09
C VAL A 15 -22.28 -6.40 -22.60
N PHE A 16 -23.28 -6.35 -21.74
CA PHE A 16 -23.08 -6.47 -20.29
C PHE A 16 -22.47 -7.84 -20.02
N ARG A 17 -21.14 -7.92 -19.98
CA ARG A 17 -20.45 -9.10 -19.48
C ARG A 17 -20.74 -9.19 -17.98
N MET A 18 -21.49 -10.21 -17.56
CA MET A 18 -21.69 -10.50 -16.15
C MET A 18 -20.33 -10.78 -15.48
N LEU A 19 -20.19 -10.31 -14.22
CA LEU A 19 -19.02 -10.59 -13.42
C LEU A 19 -18.92 -12.08 -13.12
N ASP A 20 -17.73 -12.65 -13.29
CA ASP A 20 -17.43 -14.06 -12.98
C ASP A 20 -16.81 -14.15 -11.59
N ILE A 21 -17.63 -13.96 -10.57
CA ILE A 21 -17.21 -13.97 -9.17
C ILE A 21 -16.79 -15.38 -8.72
N GLU A 22 -17.40 -16.41 -9.29
CA GLU A 22 -17.03 -17.80 -8.99
C GLU A 22 -15.59 -18.08 -9.43
N LYS A 23 -15.22 -17.69 -10.64
CA LYS A 23 -13.85 -17.78 -11.14
C LYS A 23 -12.87 -16.99 -10.27
N ASN A 24 -13.26 -15.79 -9.80
CA ASN A 24 -12.41 -15.02 -8.88
C ASN A 24 -12.17 -15.76 -7.56
N ARG A 25 -13.19 -16.40 -7.00
CA ARG A 25 -13.10 -17.11 -5.71
C ARG A 25 -12.29 -18.40 -5.82
N SER A 26 -12.44 -19.13 -6.92
CA SER A 26 -11.72 -20.38 -7.19
C SER A 26 -10.28 -20.16 -7.68
N ALA A 27 -9.93 -18.93 -8.11
CA ALA A 27 -8.60 -18.63 -8.60
C ALA A 27 -7.54 -18.79 -7.51
N GLN A 28 -6.44 -19.49 -7.83
CA GLN A 28 -5.30 -19.63 -6.94
C GLN A 28 -4.53 -18.31 -6.87
N LYS A 29 -4.78 -17.50 -5.85
CA LYS A 29 -4.19 -16.16 -5.67
C LYS A 29 -2.79 -16.20 -5.05
N TYR A 30 -2.42 -17.30 -4.43
CA TYR A 30 -1.17 -17.47 -3.69
C TYR A 30 -0.57 -18.83 -4.00
N SER A 31 0.76 -18.90 -4.09
CA SER A 31 1.46 -20.17 -4.18
C SER A 31 1.39 -20.93 -2.85
N SER A 32 1.60 -22.26 -2.89
CA SER A 32 1.64 -23.08 -1.67
C SER A 32 2.70 -22.58 -0.69
N GLY A 33 3.86 -22.14 -1.19
CA GLY A 33 4.94 -21.58 -0.37
C GLY A 33 4.56 -20.21 0.26
N GLU A 34 3.82 -19.35 -0.45
CA GLU A 34 3.29 -18.12 0.15
C GLU A 34 2.27 -18.44 1.24
N MET A 35 1.40 -19.44 1.00
CA MET A 35 0.41 -19.84 1.99
C MET A 35 1.08 -20.37 3.27
N ALA A 36 2.08 -21.24 3.14
CA ALA A 36 2.84 -21.75 4.28
C ALA A 36 3.51 -20.61 5.08
N ARG A 37 4.18 -19.65 4.38
CA ARG A 37 4.79 -18.48 5.04
C ARG A 37 3.76 -17.60 5.74
N ARG A 38 2.57 -17.42 5.16
CA ARG A 38 1.47 -16.68 5.79
C ARG A 38 1.00 -17.36 7.08
N MET A 39 0.82 -18.68 7.05
CA MET A 39 0.42 -19.43 8.24
C MET A 39 1.46 -19.30 9.35
N LEU A 40 2.75 -19.49 9.02
CA LEU A 40 3.84 -19.30 9.99
C LEU A 40 3.90 -17.87 10.54
N TRP A 41 3.74 -16.87 9.68
CA TRP A 41 3.69 -15.47 10.14
C TRP A 41 2.52 -15.22 11.08
N THR A 42 1.34 -15.75 10.78
CA THR A 42 0.16 -15.63 11.63
C THR A 42 0.41 -16.23 13.03
N LEU A 43 1.10 -17.37 13.10
CA LEU A 43 1.45 -18.01 14.37
C LEU A 43 2.48 -17.19 15.19
N VAL A 44 3.35 -16.44 14.52
CA VAL A 44 4.38 -15.60 15.16
C VAL A 44 3.87 -14.19 15.49
N GLN A 45 2.80 -13.73 14.87
CA GLN A 45 2.23 -12.40 15.13
C GLN A 45 1.96 -12.09 16.62
N PRO A 46 1.50 -13.02 17.47
CA PRO A 46 1.37 -12.74 18.90
C PRO A 46 2.69 -12.32 19.56
N LEU A 47 3.82 -12.96 19.19
CA LEU A 47 5.14 -12.59 19.72
C LEU A 47 5.58 -11.18 19.28
N PHE A 48 5.15 -10.76 18.11
CA PHE A 48 5.35 -9.40 17.61
C PHE A 48 4.47 -8.41 18.38
N ARG A 49 3.16 -8.66 18.47
CA ARG A 49 2.15 -7.74 19.00
C ARG A 49 2.18 -7.59 20.50
N LEU A 50 2.49 -8.66 21.24
CA LEU A 50 2.54 -8.66 22.70
C LEU A 50 3.92 -8.20 23.25
N SER A 51 4.87 -7.92 22.35
CA SER A 51 6.19 -7.43 22.79
C SER A 51 6.08 -6.02 23.39
N PRO A 52 6.79 -5.73 24.50
CA PRO A 52 6.83 -4.39 25.09
C PRO A 52 7.19 -3.30 24.07
N ARG A 53 6.66 -2.10 24.25
CA ARG A 53 6.84 -0.99 23.30
C ARG A 53 8.32 -0.72 22.94
N PRO A 54 9.29 -0.67 23.87
CA PRO A 54 10.70 -0.40 23.56
C PRO A 54 11.43 -1.55 22.84
N CYS A 55 10.82 -2.73 22.69
CA CYS A 55 11.45 -3.89 22.06
C CYS A 55 11.48 -3.79 20.51
N PHE A 56 11.94 -2.64 19.98
CA PHE A 56 12.04 -2.44 18.53
C PHE A 56 13.04 -3.42 17.87
N ALA A 57 14.15 -3.74 18.55
CA ALA A 57 15.14 -4.70 18.04
C ALA A 57 14.54 -6.09 17.83
N TRP A 58 13.69 -6.54 18.75
CA TRP A 58 12.97 -7.82 18.66
C TRP A 58 12.05 -7.85 17.43
N ARG A 59 11.26 -6.80 17.21
CA ARG A 59 10.35 -6.74 16.08
C ARG A 59 11.09 -6.67 14.74
N ARG A 60 12.21 -5.93 14.67
CA ARG A 60 13.10 -5.96 13.48
C ARG A 60 13.63 -7.36 13.21
N PHE A 61 14.08 -8.05 14.26
CA PHE A 61 14.56 -9.43 14.13
C PHE A 61 13.49 -10.36 13.57
N LEU A 62 12.28 -10.36 14.15
CA LEU A 62 11.17 -11.17 13.66
C LEU A 62 10.85 -10.87 12.19
N LEU A 63 10.74 -9.61 11.81
CA LEU A 63 10.47 -9.22 10.43
C LEU A 63 11.54 -9.74 9.47
N ARG A 64 12.82 -9.66 9.85
CA ARG A 64 13.94 -10.18 9.04
C ARG A 64 13.90 -11.70 8.91
N CYS A 65 13.54 -12.43 9.96
CA CYS A 65 13.36 -13.89 9.91
C CYS A 65 12.30 -14.29 8.87
N PHE A 66 11.31 -13.43 8.64
CA PHE A 66 10.26 -13.63 7.63
C PHE A 66 10.55 -12.94 6.28
N GLY A 67 11.79 -12.51 6.05
CA GLY A 67 12.26 -12.05 4.75
C GLY A 67 12.11 -10.55 4.48
N ALA A 68 11.70 -9.75 5.48
CA ALA A 68 11.74 -8.30 5.36
C ALA A 68 13.19 -7.78 5.35
N LYS A 69 13.47 -6.79 4.53
CA LYS A 69 14.70 -6.01 4.63
C LYS A 69 14.43 -4.82 5.55
N VAL A 70 15.04 -4.83 6.73
CA VAL A 70 14.82 -3.78 7.73
C VAL A 70 16.16 -3.21 8.16
N GLY A 71 16.34 -1.91 7.95
CA GLY A 71 17.55 -1.17 8.30
C GLY A 71 17.82 -1.05 9.80
N ARG A 72 18.89 -0.31 10.13
CA ARG A 72 19.23 -0.02 11.53
C ARG A 72 18.25 1.00 12.11
N ASN A 73 18.03 0.96 13.40
CA ASN A 73 17.21 1.93 14.16
C ASN A 73 15.78 2.13 13.63
N VAL A 74 15.24 1.18 12.86
CA VAL A 74 13.84 1.23 12.43
C VAL A 74 12.94 0.97 13.62
N HIS A 75 11.95 1.84 13.82
CA HIS A 75 10.97 1.73 14.89
C HIS A 75 9.64 1.20 14.34
N VAL A 76 9.36 -0.08 14.53
CA VAL A 76 8.05 -0.67 14.23
C VAL A 76 7.27 -0.87 15.51
N TYR A 77 6.12 -0.23 15.61
CA TYR A 77 5.29 -0.32 16.81
C TYR A 77 4.53 -1.66 16.89
N PRO A 78 4.23 -2.16 18.10
CA PRO A 78 3.69 -3.52 18.27
C PRO A 78 2.29 -3.70 17.66
N SER A 79 1.50 -2.63 17.61
CA SER A 79 0.14 -2.64 17.03
C SER A 79 0.13 -2.47 15.51
N ALA A 80 1.27 -2.19 14.86
CA ALA A 80 1.35 -2.11 13.40
C ALA A 80 1.04 -3.47 12.78
N THR A 81 0.27 -3.46 11.69
CA THR A 81 -0.08 -4.67 10.94
C THR A 81 0.74 -4.74 9.66
N ILE A 82 1.55 -5.78 9.53
CA ILE A 82 2.34 -6.06 8.32
C ILE A 82 1.82 -7.38 7.75
N TYR A 83 1.31 -7.32 6.52
CA TYR A 83 0.60 -8.45 5.93
C TYR A 83 1.57 -9.53 5.43
N PHE A 84 2.62 -9.12 4.69
CA PHE A 84 3.64 -10.01 4.12
C PHE A 84 5.05 -9.45 4.40
N PRO A 85 5.72 -9.85 5.48
CA PRO A 85 7.06 -9.34 5.79
C PRO A 85 8.05 -9.45 4.61
N TRP A 86 7.99 -10.51 3.83
CA TRP A 86 8.87 -10.72 2.66
C TRP A 86 8.66 -9.75 1.49
N ASN A 87 7.60 -8.95 1.53
CA ASN A 87 7.33 -7.87 0.58
C ASN A 87 7.55 -6.49 1.21
N LEU A 88 8.34 -6.39 2.28
CA LEU A 88 8.60 -5.14 2.99
C LEU A 88 10.09 -4.85 3.01
N ASP A 89 10.46 -3.68 2.49
CA ASP A 89 11.80 -3.11 2.62
C ASP A 89 11.67 -1.77 3.38
N VAL A 90 12.38 -1.63 4.49
CA VAL A 90 12.36 -0.41 5.30
C VAL A 90 13.81 -0.02 5.57
N GLU A 91 14.18 1.17 5.14
CA GLU A 91 15.52 1.72 5.33
C GLU A 91 15.69 2.28 6.75
N GLU A 92 16.93 2.64 7.06
CA GLU A 92 17.33 3.01 8.40
C GLU A 92 16.60 4.25 8.95
N GLU A 93 16.49 4.30 10.29
CA GLU A 93 15.92 5.39 11.07
C GLU A 93 14.46 5.74 10.75
N SER A 94 13.77 4.85 10.06
CA SER A 94 12.35 5.02 9.72
C SER A 94 11.43 4.51 10.84
N ALA A 95 10.17 4.97 10.79
CA ALA A 95 9.17 4.57 11.77
C ALA A 95 7.87 4.08 11.11
N ILE A 96 7.30 2.99 11.66
CA ILE A 96 5.95 2.51 11.34
C ILE A 96 5.15 2.55 12.64
N GLY A 97 4.26 3.52 12.74
CA GLY A 97 3.51 3.90 13.94
C GLY A 97 2.42 2.92 14.36
N ASP A 98 1.80 3.22 15.48
CA ASP A 98 0.74 2.41 16.08
C ASP A 98 -0.44 2.27 15.12
N TYR A 99 -0.95 1.03 14.99
CA TYR A 99 -2.08 0.67 14.12
C TYR A 99 -1.89 1.01 12.64
N ALA A 100 -0.69 1.39 12.21
CA ALA A 100 -0.41 1.52 10.78
C ALA A 100 -0.67 0.19 10.08
N PHE A 101 -1.33 0.25 8.93
CA PHE A 101 -1.72 -0.94 8.18
C PHE A 101 -0.95 -1.02 6.87
N ILE A 102 0.01 -1.95 6.82
CA ILE A 102 0.84 -2.19 5.64
C ILE A 102 0.28 -3.41 4.90
N TYR A 103 -0.65 -3.15 3.98
CA TYR A 103 -1.25 -4.17 3.11
C TYR A 103 -0.36 -4.40 1.90
N ASN A 104 0.76 -5.05 2.12
CA ASN A 104 1.85 -5.19 1.16
C ASN A 104 1.75 -6.50 0.36
N LEU A 105 0.65 -6.71 -0.36
CA LEU A 105 0.54 -7.78 -1.38
C LEU A 105 1.60 -7.59 -2.47
N GLY A 106 1.73 -6.37 -3.00
CA GLY A 106 2.89 -5.91 -3.75
C GLY A 106 3.99 -5.44 -2.80
N ARG A 107 5.18 -5.23 -3.33
CA ARG A 107 6.31 -4.73 -2.55
C ARG A 107 6.03 -3.32 -2.02
N VAL A 108 6.33 -3.09 -0.75
CA VAL A 108 6.34 -1.76 -0.12
C VAL A 108 7.75 -1.43 0.28
N THR A 109 8.28 -0.34 -0.25
CA THR A 109 9.60 0.20 0.10
C THR A 109 9.42 1.50 0.86
N ILE A 110 10.07 1.62 2.01
CA ILE A 110 10.06 2.82 2.87
C ILE A 110 11.49 3.29 3.01
N GLY A 111 11.78 4.47 2.47
CA GLY A 111 13.10 5.08 2.46
C GLY A 111 13.56 5.54 3.85
N ALA A 112 14.84 5.85 3.96
CA ALA A 112 15.48 6.23 5.21
C ALA A 112 14.81 7.45 5.87
N ARG A 113 14.71 7.43 7.19
CA ARG A 113 14.12 8.52 8.01
C ARG A 113 12.66 8.84 7.66
N ALA A 114 11.98 7.99 6.90
CA ALA A 114 10.56 8.16 6.60
C ALA A 114 9.69 7.78 7.80
N THR A 115 8.56 8.44 7.93
CA THR A 115 7.62 8.19 9.03
C THR A 115 6.25 7.82 8.49
N ILE A 116 5.78 6.63 8.85
CA ILE A 116 4.39 6.20 8.65
C ILE A 116 3.69 6.35 10.00
N SER A 117 2.82 7.35 10.12
CA SER A 117 2.11 7.66 11.36
C SER A 117 1.05 6.63 11.71
N HIS A 118 0.49 6.80 12.90
CA HIS A 118 -0.55 5.90 13.39
C HIS A 118 -1.76 5.84 12.45
N ARG A 119 -2.31 4.64 12.31
CA ARG A 119 -3.45 4.30 11.44
C ARG A 119 -3.29 4.65 9.96
N ALA A 120 -2.11 5.11 9.52
CA ALA A 120 -1.86 5.27 8.09
C ALA A 120 -1.95 3.92 7.37
N HIS A 121 -2.52 3.91 6.17
CA HIS A 121 -2.74 2.70 5.40
C HIS A 121 -1.98 2.76 4.07
N LEU A 122 -1.01 1.84 3.88
CA LEU A 122 -0.34 1.61 2.61
C LEU A 122 -0.96 0.38 1.94
N CYS A 123 -1.68 0.57 0.83
CA CYS A 123 -2.46 -0.47 0.18
C CYS A 123 -1.82 -0.88 -1.16
N ALA A 124 -0.86 -1.82 -1.13
CA ALA A 124 -0.17 -2.33 -2.32
C ALA A 124 -0.90 -3.54 -2.94
N GLY A 125 -2.22 -3.46 -3.03
CA GLY A 125 -3.04 -4.49 -3.67
C GLY A 125 -4.35 -3.92 -4.18
N THR A 126 -4.77 -4.38 -5.36
CA THR A 126 -6.05 -4.00 -5.96
C THR A 126 -6.55 -5.10 -6.88
N HIS A 127 -7.66 -4.87 -7.52
CA HIS A 127 -8.21 -5.76 -8.54
C HIS A 127 -8.36 -5.04 -9.87
N ASP A 128 -8.16 -5.76 -10.98
CA ASP A 128 -8.48 -5.24 -12.30
C ASP A 128 -10.00 -5.20 -12.49
N HIS A 129 -10.57 -4.01 -12.33
CA HIS A 129 -12.02 -3.78 -12.44
C HIS A 129 -12.54 -3.85 -13.89
N THR A 130 -11.66 -3.89 -14.90
CA THR A 130 -12.03 -4.02 -16.31
C THR A 130 -12.26 -5.48 -16.70
N ARG A 131 -11.79 -6.41 -15.89
CA ARG A 131 -11.96 -7.86 -16.09
C ARG A 131 -13.14 -8.39 -15.31
N SER A 132 -13.90 -9.30 -15.94
CA SER A 132 -15.04 -9.95 -15.29
C SER A 132 -14.66 -10.79 -14.06
N ASP A 133 -13.42 -11.32 -14.01
CA ASP A 133 -12.91 -12.15 -12.94
C ASP A 133 -12.17 -11.37 -11.82
N PHE A 134 -12.13 -10.03 -11.88
CA PHE A 134 -11.43 -9.18 -10.90
C PHE A 134 -10.04 -9.71 -10.54
N LEU A 135 -9.19 -9.90 -11.55
CA LEU A 135 -7.83 -10.38 -11.34
C LEU A 135 -7.12 -9.56 -10.26
N LEU A 136 -6.54 -10.25 -9.27
CA LEU A 136 -5.76 -9.59 -8.21
C LEU A 136 -4.48 -9.00 -8.78
N LEU A 137 -4.28 -7.70 -8.59
CA LEU A 137 -3.07 -6.95 -8.94
C LEU A 137 -2.30 -6.60 -7.68
N ARG A 138 -0.97 -6.59 -7.78
CA ARG A 138 -0.04 -6.35 -6.66
C ARG A 138 0.96 -5.23 -7.01
N PRO A 139 0.51 -4.03 -7.36
CA PRO A 139 1.41 -2.94 -7.70
C PRO A 139 2.19 -2.48 -6.46
N PRO A 140 3.49 -2.14 -6.63
CA PRO A 140 4.32 -1.73 -5.50
C PRO A 140 3.96 -0.33 -5.02
N ILE A 141 4.33 -0.02 -3.76
CA ILE A 141 4.34 1.34 -3.21
C ILE A 141 5.76 1.70 -2.84
N THR A 142 6.17 2.92 -3.18
CA THR A 142 7.46 3.47 -2.76
C THR A 142 7.25 4.74 -1.96
N ILE A 143 7.79 4.78 -0.76
CA ILE A 143 7.86 5.98 0.09
C ILE A 143 9.30 6.45 0.10
N GLY A 144 9.57 7.66 -0.39
CA GLY A 144 10.88 8.26 -0.45
C GLY A 144 11.47 8.54 0.94
N ALA A 145 12.78 8.75 0.99
CA ALA A 145 13.46 9.13 2.22
C ALA A 145 12.85 10.41 2.82
N GLU A 146 12.85 10.53 4.15
CA GLU A 146 12.34 11.71 4.86
C GLU A 146 10.86 12.05 4.61
N ALA A 147 10.15 11.22 3.85
CA ALA A 147 8.71 11.42 3.63
C ALA A 147 7.91 11.15 4.92
N TRP A 148 6.83 11.86 5.05
CA TRP A 148 5.92 11.71 6.20
C TRP A 148 4.51 11.40 5.73
N ILE A 149 4.04 10.20 6.02
CA ILE A 149 2.64 9.80 5.84
C ILE A 149 1.95 10.03 7.18
N CYS A 150 1.15 11.08 7.25
CA CYS A 150 0.47 11.48 8.49
C CYS A 150 -0.63 10.50 8.89
N ALA A 151 -1.18 10.72 10.09
CA ALA A 151 -2.21 9.88 10.68
C ALA A 151 -3.41 9.67 9.75
N ASP A 152 -3.95 8.45 9.73
CA ASP A 152 -5.14 8.07 8.97
C ASP A 152 -5.03 8.29 7.44
N ALA A 153 -3.87 8.64 6.91
CA ALA A 153 -3.69 8.83 5.48
C ALA A 153 -3.72 7.47 4.75
N PHE A 154 -4.30 7.46 3.56
CA PHE A 154 -4.34 6.31 2.67
C PHE A 154 -3.44 6.55 1.45
N VAL A 155 -2.54 5.60 1.19
CA VAL A 155 -1.72 5.55 -0.03
C VAL A 155 -2.14 4.37 -0.86
N GLY A 156 -2.63 4.65 -2.06
CA GLY A 156 -3.18 3.65 -2.98
C GLY A 156 -2.13 2.83 -3.71
N PRO A 157 -2.59 1.79 -4.42
CA PRO A 157 -1.72 0.84 -5.11
C PRO A 157 -0.95 1.49 -6.26
N GLY A 158 0.33 1.19 -6.36
CA GLY A 158 1.21 1.68 -7.43
C GLY A 158 1.73 3.10 -7.22
N VAL A 159 1.45 3.74 -6.08
CA VAL A 159 1.83 5.13 -5.81
C VAL A 159 3.27 5.24 -5.34
N ALA A 160 3.99 6.22 -5.88
CA ALA A 160 5.28 6.67 -5.41
C ALA A 160 5.16 8.03 -4.68
N ILE A 161 5.61 8.08 -3.43
CA ILE A 161 5.73 9.30 -2.65
C ILE A 161 7.18 9.74 -2.69
N GLY A 162 7.43 10.94 -3.20
CA GLY A 162 8.78 11.49 -3.36
C GLY A 162 9.48 11.78 -2.03
N GLU A 163 10.79 11.89 -2.08
CA GLU A 163 11.62 12.26 -0.94
C GLU A 163 11.13 13.54 -0.28
N GLY A 164 11.15 13.58 1.05
CA GLY A 164 10.74 14.75 1.84
C GLY A 164 9.28 15.16 1.69
N ALA A 165 8.47 14.43 0.91
CA ALA A 165 7.05 14.76 0.75
C ALA A 165 6.25 14.50 2.03
N ILE A 166 5.15 15.23 2.20
CA ILE A 166 4.22 15.03 3.31
C ILE A 166 2.83 14.72 2.75
N VAL A 167 2.27 13.61 3.21
CA VAL A 167 0.86 13.28 3.00
C VAL A 167 0.10 13.67 4.26
N GLY A 168 -0.74 14.70 4.18
CA GLY A 168 -1.49 15.23 5.31
C GLY A 168 -2.45 14.22 5.93
N ALA A 169 -2.81 14.43 7.19
CA ALA A 169 -3.68 13.51 7.92
C ALA A 169 -5.03 13.29 7.21
N GLY A 170 -5.50 12.05 7.19
CA GLY A 170 -6.76 11.65 6.55
C GLY A 170 -6.78 11.80 5.02
N SER A 171 -5.65 12.09 4.38
CA SER A 171 -5.59 12.27 2.92
C SER A 171 -5.64 10.93 2.17
N VAL A 172 -6.26 10.95 0.98
CA VAL A 172 -6.35 9.79 0.08
C VAL A 172 -5.51 10.04 -1.17
N VAL A 173 -4.36 9.37 -1.24
CA VAL A 173 -3.38 9.54 -2.33
C VAL A 173 -3.51 8.37 -3.30
N MET A 174 -3.89 8.67 -4.54
CA MET A 174 -4.07 7.70 -5.63
C MET A 174 -3.17 8.02 -6.84
N LYS A 175 -2.27 8.97 -6.71
CA LYS A 175 -1.29 9.37 -7.75
C LYS A 175 0.03 9.70 -7.09
N ASP A 176 1.11 9.61 -7.86
CA ASP A 176 2.45 9.94 -7.39
C ASP A 176 2.52 11.36 -6.84
N VAL A 177 3.32 11.52 -5.79
CA VAL A 177 3.60 12.80 -5.14
C VAL A 177 5.07 13.17 -5.38
N LYS A 178 5.30 14.37 -5.89
CA LYS A 178 6.65 14.88 -6.16
C LYS A 178 7.45 15.05 -4.87
N PRO A 179 8.79 14.99 -4.95
CA PRO A 179 9.66 15.31 -3.81
C PRO A 179 9.37 16.69 -3.21
N TRP A 180 9.45 16.79 -1.89
CA TRP A 180 9.31 18.03 -1.12
C TRP A 180 7.96 18.76 -1.31
N VAL A 181 6.91 18.01 -1.61
CA VAL A 181 5.54 18.53 -1.75
C VAL A 181 4.68 18.05 -0.61
N ILE A 182 3.80 18.93 -0.13
CA ILE A 182 2.74 18.62 0.84
C ILE A 182 1.44 18.44 0.09
N VAL A 183 0.82 17.26 0.23
CA VAL A 183 -0.49 16.96 -0.34
C VAL A 183 -1.52 16.76 0.77
N VAL A 184 -2.76 17.20 0.54
CA VAL A 184 -3.85 17.08 1.51
C VAL A 184 -5.18 16.79 0.81
N GLY A 185 -6.10 16.17 1.53
CA GLY A 185 -7.50 16.01 1.12
C GLY A 185 -7.85 14.65 0.50
N ASN A 186 -9.11 14.49 0.12
CA ASN A 186 -9.65 13.30 -0.56
C ASN A 186 -10.49 13.74 -1.77
N PRO A 187 -9.99 13.53 -3.00
CA PRO A 187 -8.65 13.04 -3.33
C PRO A 187 -7.56 14.07 -2.97
N ALA A 188 -6.37 13.57 -2.62
CA ALA A 188 -5.25 14.43 -2.24
C ALA A 188 -4.82 15.34 -3.39
N ARG A 189 -4.52 16.59 -3.06
CA ARG A 189 -4.02 17.62 -3.98
C ARG A 189 -2.81 18.31 -3.37
N GLU A 190 -1.93 18.79 -4.22
CA GLU A 190 -0.79 19.60 -3.82
C GLU A 190 -1.28 20.86 -3.11
N SER A 191 -0.76 21.11 -1.91
CA SER A 191 -1.07 22.28 -1.09
C SER A 191 0.06 23.31 -1.17
N LYS A 192 1.29 22.87 -0.88
CA LYS A 192 2.49 23.72 -0.93
C LYS A 192 3.77 22.88 -0.97
N ARG A 193 4.92 23.53 -1.22
CA ARG A 193 6.24 22.90 -0.98
C ARG A 193 6.52 22.83 0.52
N ARG A 194 7.22 21.76 0.91
CA ARG A 194 7.77 21.63 2.26
C ARG A 194 9.03 22.45 2.36
N GLU A 195 9.07 23.35 3.32
CA GLU A 195 10.25 24.12 3.69
C GLU A 195 10.75 23.62 5.04
N ILE A 196 12.06 23.46 5.19
CA ILE A 196 12.70 23.13 6.46
C ILE A 196 13.38 24.39 6.96
N THR A 197 12.90 24.91 8.07
CA THR A 197 13.58 25.98 8.82
C THR A 197 14.50 25.35 9.85
N GLN A 198 15.71 25.88 9.94
CA GLN A 198 16.70 25.51 10.99
C GLN A 198 16.34 26.16 12.31
#